data_3e5120f40265082277853273a7ca0ac5
#
_entry.id   3e5120f40265082277853273a7ca0ac5
#
_cell.length_a   1.000
_cell.length_b   1.000
_cell.length_c   1.000
_cell.angle_alpha   90.00
_cell.angle_beta   90.00
_cell.angle_gamma   90.00
#
_symmetry.space_group_name_H-M   'P 1'
#
loop_
_entity.id
_entity.type
_entity.pdbx_description
1 polymer ?
#
loop_
_entity_poly.entity_id
_entity_poly.type
_entity_poly.pdbx_seq_one_letter_code
_entity_poly.pdbx_strand_id
1 'polypeptide(L)'
;MSKTTMKPPKVETSYFVSSDGVKIAYNKLSGAEPGIIFFGGFASDMEGTKALALQDYAMQNGQAFLRFDYRGHGKSSGVFTDGNIGKWLSDCLAVLDNLTQGSQILIGSSMGGWLVLLTAKERPKRVGGILGIASAPDFTEDLMWSQFDDKTKQKIMTDGQCMLCLLYTSPSPRD
;
A
#
# COMPACT_ATOMS: atom_id res chain seq x y z
N MET A 1 31.10 26.00 -7.82
CA MET A 1 30.91 24.99 -6.75
C MET A 1 30.13 23.83 -7.39
N SER A 2 30.85 22.74 -7.65
CA SER A 2 30.27 21.54 -8.29
C SER A 2 29.35 20.83 -7.28
N LYS A 3 28.06 20.73 -7.56
CA LYS A 3 27.14 19.86 -6.80
C LYS A 3 27.47 18.43 -7.20
N THR A 4 28.26 17.74 -6.35
CA THR A 4 28.42 16.31 -6.45
C THR A 4 27.04 15.68 -6.16
N THR A 5 26.33 15.29 -7.21
CA THR A 5 25.11 14.49 -7.09
C THR A 5 25.51 13.11 -6.56
N MET A 6 25.51 12.96 -5.25
CA MET A 6 25.61 11.62 -4.64
C MET A 6 24.40 10.81 -5.10
N LYS A 7 24.65 9.69 -5.78
CA LYS A 7 23.60 8.73 -6.13
C LYS A 7 22.94 8.30 -4.80
N PRO A 8 21.61 8.38 -4.68
CA PRO A 8 20.95 8.03 -3.44
C PRO A 8 21.32 6.60 -3.03
N PRO A 9 21.55 6.31 -1.75
CA PRO A 9 21.88 4.98 -1.28
C PRO A 9 20.76 4.01 -1.70
N LYS A 10 21.15 2.87 -2.28
CA LYS A 10 20.20 1.82 -2.66
C LYS A 10 19.63 1.23 -1.37
N VAL A 11 18.34 1.46 -1.12
CA VAL A 11 17.66 0.87 0.02
C VAL A 11 17.42 -0.60 -0.29
N GLU A 12 18.00 -1.49 0.53
CA GLU A 12 17.85 -2.93 0.34
C GLU A 12 16.49 -3.41 0.87
N THR A 13 15.90 -4.39 0.17
CA THR A 13 14.68 -5.03 0.61
C THR A 13 14.96 -5.93 1.80
N SER A 14 14.27 -5.68 2.89
CA SER A 14 14.24 -6.53 4.08
C SER A 14 12.93 -7.29 4.18
N TYR A 15 12.88 -8.26 5.08
CA TYR A 15 11.70 -9.07 5.28
C TYR A 15 11.34 -9.19 6.76
N PHE A 16 10.05 -9.14 7.05
CA PHE A 16 9.48 -9.37 8.35
C PHE A 16 8.49 -10.55 8.25
N VAL A 17 8.48 -11.43 9.24
CA VAL A 17 7.51 -12.53 9.30
C VAL A 17 6.45 -12.16 10.33
N SER A 18 5.21 -12.02 9.87
CA SER A 18 4.06 -11.73 10.71
C SER A 18 3.67 -12.92 11.60
N SER A 19 2.84 -12.70 12.58
CA SER A 19 2.42 -13.74 13.54
C SER A 19 1.68 -14.92 12.89
N ASP A 20 1.07 -14.70 11.72
CA ASP A 20 0.41 -15.73 10.91
C ASP A 20 1.33 -16.36 9.85
N GLY A 21 2.65 -16.11 9.94
CA GLY A 21 3.67 -16.73 9.10
C GLY A 21 3.89 -16.09 7.73
N VAL A 22 3.23 -14.98 7.42
CA VAL A 22 3.41 -14.27 6.15
C VAL A 22 4.72 -13.51 6.16
N LYS A 23 5.54 -13.69 5.11
CA LYS A 23 6.78 -12.96 4.89
C LYS A 23 6.49 -11.68 4.13
N ILE A 24 6.54 -10.54 4.82
CA ILE A 24 6.28 -9.20 4.29
C ILE A 24 7.61 -8.57 3.85
N ALA A 25 7.69 -8.16 2.58
CA ALA A 25 8.82 -7.41 2.04
C ALA A 25 8.65 -5.91 2.33
N TYR A 26 9.72 -5.26 2.74
CA TYR A 26 9.70 -3.82 3.00
C TYR A 26 11.06 -3.17 2.74
N ASN A 27 11.02 -1.85 2.54
CA ASN A 27 12.18 -0.98 2.51
C ASN A 27 12.00 0.10 3.57
N LYS A 28 13.00 0.31 4.41
CA LYS A 28 12.94 1.27 5.52
C LYS A 28 14.13 2.22 5.49
N LEU A 29 13.85 3.50 5.68
CA LEU A 29 14.82 4.55 5.91
C LEU A 29 14.72 5.01 7.37
N SER A 30 15.83 5.08 8.05
CA SER A 30 15.93 5.76 9.35
C SER A 30 15.94 7.28 9.13
N GLY A 31 15.33 8.02 10.05
CA GLY A 31 15.27 9.48 9.95
C GLY A 31 14.49 10.11 11.09
N ALA A 32 14.14 11.37 10.91
CA ALA A 32 13.35 12.14 11.89
C ALA A 32 11.91 11.60 11.99
N GLU A 33 11.36 11.67 13.19
CA GLU A 33 9.96 11.36 13.48
C GLU A 33 9.08 12.63 13.39
N PRO A 34 7.77 12.51 13.10
CA PRO A 34 7.05 11.25 12.83
C PRO A 34 7.47 10.62 11.50
N GLY A 35 7.65 9.29 11.47
CA GLY A 35 7.97 8.58 10.24
C GLY A 35 6.79 8.55 9.26
N ILE A 36 7.09 8.28 7.99
CA ILE A 36 6.09 8.14 6.93
C ILE A 36 5.99 6.66 6.55
N ILE A 37 4.76 6.14 6.44
CA ILE A 37 4.50 4.80 5.88
C ILE A 37 3.65 4.96 4.62
N PHE A 38 4.11 4.35 3.51
CA PHE A 38 3.38 4.34 2.25
C PHE A 38 2.63 3.03 2.04
N PHE A 39 1.35 3.14 1.73
CA PHE A 39 0.40 2.07 1.45
C PHE A 39 0.08 2.04 -0.04
N GLY A 40 0.49 0.98 -0.72
CA GLY A 40 0.30 0.80 -2.16
C GLY A 40 -1.16 0.57 -2.58
N GLY A 41 -1.43 0.68 -3.88
CA GLY A 41 -2.75 0.37 -4.45
C GLY A 41 -2.93 -1.11 -4.74
N PHE A 42 -4.15 -1.47 -5.18
CA PHE A 42 -4.50 -2.81 -5.63
C PHE A 42 -3.60 -3.27 -6.78
N ALA A 43 -3.09 -4.50 -6.71
CA ALA A 43 -2.16 -5.08 -7.69
C ALA A 43 -0.89 -4.25 -7.97
N SER A 44 -0.50 -3.36 -7.05
CA SER A 44 0.74 -2.59 -7.11
C SER A 44 1.80 -3.20 -6.21
N ASP A 45 3.05 -2.80 -6.42
CA ASP A 45 4.16 -3.14 -5.54
C ASP A 45 4.81 -1.88 -4.92
N MET A 46 5.71 -2.10 -3.98
CA MET A 46 6.41 -1.03 -3.28
C MET A 46 7.48 -0.32 -4.13
N GLU A 47 7.75 -0.77 -5.35
CA GLU A 47 8.68 -0.15 -6.30
C GLU A 47 7.98 0.85 -7.26
N GLY A 48 6.67 1.04 -7.09
CA GLY A 48 5.89 1.96 -7.91
C GLY A 48 6.35 3.42 -7.80
N THR A 49 6.10 4.22 -8.83
CA THR A 49 6.59 5.61 -8.97
C THR A 49 6.28 6.48 -7.74
N LYS A 50 5.07 6.37 -7.17
CA LYS A 50 4.66 7.16 -5.99
C LYS A 50 5.48 6.80 -4.75
N ALA A 51 5.70 5.49 -4.54
CA ALA A 51 6.48 4.98 -3.41
C ALA A 51 7.93 5.45 -3.48
N LEU A 52 8.53 5.39 -4.68
CA LEU A 52 9.91 5.84 -4.91
C LEU A 52 10.04 7.36 -4.77
N ALA A 53 9.11 8.14 -5.32
CA ALA A 53 9.12 9.60 -5.17
C ALA A 53 9.00 10.05 -3.71
N LEU A 54 8.17 9.37 -2.90
CA LEU A 54 8.06 9.64 -1.47
C LEU A 54 9.32 9.22 -0.71
N GLN A 55 9.95 8.11 -1.09
CA GLN A 55 11.24 7.71 -0.53
C GLN A 55 12.32 8.75 -0.80
N ASP A 56 12.41 9.24 -2.04
CA ASP A 56 13.39 10.27 -2.42
C ASP A 56 13.14 11.58 -1.64
N TYR A 57 11.88 11.97 -1.49
CA TYR A 57 11.50 13.11 -0.65
C TYR A 57 11.96 12.92 0.81
N ALA A 58 11.66 11.76 1.39
CA ALA A 58 12.03 11.44 2.77
C ALA A 58 13.57 11.46 2.96
N MET A 59 14.31 10.88 2.01
CA MET A 59 15.77 10.91 2.03
C MET A 59 16.33 12.34 1.98
N GLN A 60 15.79 13.19 1.11
CA GLN A 60 16.24 14.59 0.98
C GLN A 60 15.96 15.41 2.24
N ASN A 61 14.92 15.07 2.99
CA ASN A 61 14.50 15.77 4.20
C ASN A 61 14.96 15.09 5.50
N GLY A 62 15.71 13.99 5.40
CA GLY A 62 16.16 13.25 6.60
C GLY A 62 15.00 12.64 7.40
N GLN A 63 13.85 12.37 6.76
CA GLN A 63 12.62 11.83 7.35
C GLN A 63 12.67 10.31 7.41
N ALA A 64 12.21 9.70 8.49
CA ALA A 64 11.99 8.27 8.54
C ALA A 64 10.88 7.86 7.54
N PHE A 65 11.12 6.78 6.78
CA PHE A 65 10.19 6.33 5.75
C PHE A 65 10.15 4.81 5.66
N LEU A 66 8.96 4.25 5.40
CA LEU A 66 8.73 2.84 5.17
C LEU A 66 7.75 2.62 4.02
N ARG A 67 8.08 1.71 3.11
CA ARG A 67 7.19 1.17 2.08
C ARG A 67 7.26 -0.35 2.11
N PHE A 68 6.18 -1.02 1.78
CA PHE A 68 6.07 -2.47 1.90
C PHE A 68 5.10 -3.05 0.88
N ASP A 69 5.19 -4.35 0.66
CA ASP A 69 4.26 -5.13 -0.13
C ASP A 69 3.31 -5.89 0.79
N TYR A 70 2.01 -5.85 0.53
CA TYR A 70 1.05 -6.72 1.21
C TYR A 70 1.27 -8.19 0.81
N ARG A 71 0.71 -9.14 1.58
CA ARG A 71 0.66 -10.54 1.14
C ARG A 71 0.11 -10.65 -0.28
N GLY A 72 0.74 -11.50 -1.10
CA GLY A 72 0.36 -11.70 -2.49
C GLY A 72 0.73 -10.56 -3.44
N HIS A 73 1.42 -9.50 -2.97
CA HIS A 73 1.92 -8.40 -3.79
C HIS A 73 3.45 -8.41 -3.85
N GLY A 74 3.99 -7.91 -4.95
CA GLY A 74 5.41 -7.65 -5.13
C GLY A 74 6.33 -8.78 -4.67
N LYS A 75 7.16 -8.51 -3.65
CA LYS A 75 8.14 -9.45 -3.10
C LYS A 75 7.68 -10.15 -1.82
N SER A 76 6.46 -9.86 -1.32
CA SER A 76 5.88 -10.54 -0.18
C SER A 76 5.37 -11.93 -0.54
N SER A 77 5.32 -12.83 0.44
CA SER A 77 4.77 -14.17 0.24
C SER A 77 3.24 -14.17 0.15
N GLY A 78 2.67 -15.30 -0.23
CA GLY A 78 1.23 -15.49 -0.41
C GLY A 78 0.81 -15.43 -1.87
N VAL A 79 -0.46 -15.71 -2.10
CA VAL A 79 -1.08 -15.68 -3.44
C VAL A 79 -2.05 -14.50 -3.49
N PHE A 80 -1.97 -13.71 -4.56
CA PHE A 80 -2.79 -12.49 -4.70
C PHE A 80 -4.28 -12.77 -4.61
N THR A 81 -4.74 -13.86 -5.26
CA THR A 81 -6.16 -14.26 -5.29
C THR A 81 -6.70 -14.72 -3.92
N ASP A 82 -5.83 -15.05 -2.96
CA ASP A 82 -6.22 -15.39 -1.60
C ASP A 82 -6.36 -14.14 -0.71
N GLY A 83 -5.98 -12.97 -1.25
CA GLY A 83 -6.03 -11.69 -0.57
C GLY A 83 -7.44 -11.13 -0.47
N ASN A 84 -7.66 -10.34 0.57
CA ASN A 84 -8.83 -9.48 0.75
C ASN A 84 -8.46 -8.31 1.65
N ILE A 85 -9.32 -7.31 1.74
CA ILE A 85 -9.08 -6.10 2.54
C ILE A 85 -8.74 -6.40 4.00
N GLY A 86 -9.42 -7.38 4.62
CA GLY A 86 -9.14 -7.75 6.00
C GLY A 86 -7.74 -8.33 6.20
N LYS A 87 -7.29 -9.19 5.29
CA LYS A 87 -5.93 -9.76 5.31
C LYS A 87 -4.87 -8.69 5.06
N TRP A 88 -5.09 -7.79 4.09
CA TRP A 88 -4.17 -6.69 3.81
C TRP A 88 -4.15 -5.66 4.94
N LEU A 89 -5.28 -5.42 5.62
CA LEU A 89 -5.31 -4.64 6.86
C LEU A 89 -4.44 -5.30 7.95
N SER A 90 -4.52 -6.62 8.11
CA SER A 90 -3.67 -7.34 9.07
C SER A 90 -2.19 -7.14 8.77
N ASP A 91 -1.79 -7.13 7.49
CA ASP A 91 -0.41 -6.82 7.09
C ASP A 91 -0.02 -5.38 7.45
N CYS A 92 -0.92 -4.42 7.21
CA CYS A 92 -0.70 -3.01 7.57
C CYS A 92 -0.47 -2.83 9.07
N LEU A 93 -1.30 -3.48 9.90
CA LEU A 93 -1.19 -3.44 11.35
C LEU A 93 0.11 -4.10 11.82
N ALA A 94 0.47 -5.25 11.24
CA ALA A 94 1.71 -5.94 11.56
C ALA A 94 2.95 -5.07 11.22
N VAL A 95 2.96 -4.41 10.07
CA VAL A 95 4.02 -3.47 9.67
C VAL A 95 4.10 -2.28 10.63
N LEU A 96 2.97 -1.62 10.91
CA LEU A 96 2.92 -0.47 11.82
C LEU A 96 3.42 -0.85 13.23
N ASP A 97 2.96 -1.98 13.76
CA ASP A 97 3.22 -2.37 15.15
C ASP A 97 4.64 -2.91 15.36
N ASN A 98 5.23 -3.59 14.36
CA ASN A 98 6.52 -4.27 14.52
C ASN A 98 7.70 -3.54 13.87
N LEU A 99 7.46 -2.73 12.84
CA LEU A 99 8.54 -2.08 12.09
C LEU A 99 8.69 -0.59 12.40
N THR A 100 7.74 0.02 13.13
CA THR A 100 7.79 1.44 13.48
C THR A 100 7.49 1.69 14.95
N GLN A 101 7.89 2.84 15.45
CA GLN A 101 7.63 3.28 16.81
C GLN A 101 6.96 4.66 16.79
N GLY A 102 6.29 5.02 17.88
CA GLY A 102 5.63 6.31 17.99
C GLY A 102 4.51 6.51 16.96
N SER A 103 4.16 7.75 16.73
CA SER A 103 3.11 8.18 15.83
C SER A 103 3.67 8.32 14.40
N GLN A 104 2.95 7.84 13.39
CA GLN A 104 3.37 7.83 11.99
C GLN A 104 2.42 8.66 11.12
N ILE A 105 2.94 9.20 10.02
CA ILE A 105 2.16 9.77 8.93
C ILE A 105 1.87 8.65 7.93
N LEU A 106 0.60 8.34 7.70
CA LEU A 106 0.17 7.30 6.79
C LEU A 106 -0.21 7.90 5.44
N ILE A 107 0.45 7.46 4.37
CA ILE A 107 0.16 7.92 3.00
C ILE A 107 -0.35 6.73 2.19
N GLY A 108 -1.58 6.83 1.66
CA GLY A 108 -2.18 5.74 0.90
C GLY A 108 -2.63 6.13 -0.50
N SER A 109 -2.35 5.28 -1.48
CA SER A 109 -2.79 5.46 -2.87
C SER A 109 -3.87 4.46 -3.25
N SER A 110 -5.00 4.92 -3.79
CA SER A 110 -6.12 4.07 -4.23
C SER A 110 -6.62 3.17 -3.08
N MET A 111 -6.59 1.82 -3.24
CA MET A 111 -6.86 0.86 -2.16
C MET A 111 -6.04 1.14 -0.89
N GLY A 112 -4.77 1.58 -1.05
CA GLY A 112 -3.92 1.95 0.10
C GLY A 112 -4.52 3.09 0.92
N GLY A 113 -5.25 4.01 0.31
CA GLY A 113 -6.01 5.05 1.02
C GLY A 113 -7.12 4.47 1.90
N TRP A 114 -7.83 3.45 1.44
CA TRP A 114 -8.80 2.71 2.26
C TRP A 114 -8.12 2.02 3.44
N LEU A 115 -7.02 1.29 3.18
CA LEU A 115 -6.26 0.61 4.23
C LEU A 115 -5.68 1.58 5.28
N VAL A 116 -5.27 2.79 4.87
CA VAL A 116 -4.87 3.86 5.80
C VAL A 116 -6.00 4.26 6.74
N LEU A 117 -7.22 4.45 6.23
CA LEU A 117 -8.40 4.80 7.05
C LEU A 117 -8.72 3.67 8.04
N LEU A 118 -8.70 2.42 7.59
CA LEU A 118 -8.93 1.26 8.47
C LEU A 118 -7.82 1.11 9.51
N THR A 119 -6.55 1.31 9.12
CA THR A 119 -5.40 1.28 10.05
C THR A 119 -5.52 2.37 11.11
N ALA A 120 -5.93 3.58 10.71
CA ALA A 120 -6.14 4.68 11.64
C ALA A 120 -7.28 4.41 12.64
N LYS A 121 -8.34 3.75 12.19
CA LYS A 121 -9.44 3.31 13.06
C LYS A 121 -8.96 2.31 14.11
N GLU A 122 -8.15 1.33 13.71
CA GLU A 122 -7.62 0.28 14.59
C GLU A 122 -6.49 0.76 15.52
N ARG A 123 -5.72 1.75 15.09
CA ARG A 123 -4.53 2.26 15.82
C ARG A 123 -4.49 3.79 15.91
N PRO A 124 -5.54 4.44 16.45
CA PRO A 124 -5.65 5.91 16.41
C PRO A 124 -4.49 6.62 17.11
N LYS A 125 -3.92 6.02 18.15
CA LYS A 125 -2.77 6.60 18.89
C LYS A 125 -1.43 6.49 18.12
N ARG A 126 -1.38 5.67 17.07
CA ARG A 126 -0.20 5.46 16.23
C ARG A 126 -0.21 6.31 14.96
N VAL A 127 -1.22 7.16 14.77
CA VAL A 127 -1.41 7.97 13.56
C VAL A 127 -1.30 9.44 13.89
N GLY A 128 -0.26 10.09 13.38
CA GLY A 128 -0.02 11.53 13.49
C GLY A 128 -0.59 12.35 12.34
N GLY A 129 -0.88 11.70 11.21
CA GLY A 129 -1.48 12.32 10.03
C GLY A 129 -1.83 11.32 8.96
N ILE A 130 -2.74 11.70 8.07
CA ILE A 130 -3.20 10.89 6.94
C ILE A 130 -3.13 11.72 5.66
N LEU A 131 -2.60 11.13 4.60
CA LEU A 131 -2.65 11.67 3.25
C LEU A 131 -3.20 10.60 2.28
N GLY A 132 -4.29 10.93 1.60
CA GLY A 132 -4.88 10.10 0.56
C GLY A 132 -4.50 10.58 -0.85
N ILE A 133 -4.06 9.68 -1.71
CA ILE A 133 -3.79 9.94 -3.13
C ILE A 133 -4.80 9.14 -3.93
N ALA A 134 -5.83 9.81 -4.47
CA ALA A 134 -6.93 9.16 -5.18
C ALA A 134 -7.46 7.94 -4.39
N SER A 135 -7.72 8.13 -3.11
CA SER A 135 -8.22 7.07 -2.20
C SER A 135 -9.53 6.50 -2.70
N ALA A 136 -9.65 5.18 -2.65
CA ALA A 136 -10.82 4.45 -3.11
C ALA A 136 -11.36 3.53 -1.98
N PRO A 137 -11.96 4.10 -0.92
CA PRO A 137 -12.61 3.29 0.10
C PRO A 137 -13.80 2.54 -0.52
N ASP A 138 -14.01 1.31 -0.04
CA ASP A 138 -15.11 0.43 -0.49
C ASP A 138 -15.22 0.23 -2.00
N PHE A 139 -14.11 0.42 -2.75
CA PHE A 139 -14.12 0.35 -4.21
C PHE A 139 -14.63 -0.99 -4.77
N THR A 140 -14.50 -2.06 -4.02
CA THR A 140 -14.98 -3.38 -4.42
C THR A 140 -16.51 -3.43 -4.51
N GLU A 141 -17.21 -2.75 -3.59
CA GLU A 141 -18.67 -2.65 -3.58
C GLU A 141 -19.14 -1.49 -4.47
N ASP A 142 -18.67 -0.28 -4.19
CA ASP A 142 -19.17 0.95 -4.79
C ASP A 142 -18.80 1.10 -6.27
N LEU A 143 -17.59 0.67 -6.66
CA LEU A 143 -17.10 0.87 -8.02
C LEU A 143 -17.11 -0.41 -8.86
N MET A 144 -16.80 -1.58 -8.28
CA MET A 144 -16.73 -2.81 -9.06
C MET A 144 -18.07 -3.55 -9.06
N TRP A 145 -18.57 -3.95 -7.90
CA TRP A 145 -19.79 -4.74 -7.80
C TRP A 145 -21.00 -4.04 -8.39
N SER A 146 -21.15 -2.74 -8.15
CA SER A 146 -22.26 -1.95 -8.69
C SER A 146 -22.30 -1.92 -10.22
N GLN A 147 -21.12 -2.05 -10.89
CA GLN A 147 -21.01 -1.99 -12.35
C GLN A 147 -21.06 -3.36 -13.04
N PHE A 148 -21.03 -4.47 -12.28
CA PHE A 148 -21.13 -5.80 -12.88
C PHE A 148 -22.56 -6.08 -13.36
N ASP A 149 -22.67 -6.72 -14.52
CA ASP A 149 -23.94 -7.27 -14.99
C ASP A 149 -24.38 -8.46 -14.11
N ASP A 150 -25.64 -8.83 -14.20
CA ASP A 150 -26.22 -9.89 -13.37
C ASP A 150 -25.54 -11.25 -13.60
N LYS A 151 -25.07 -11.52 -14.81
CA LYS A 151 -24.34 -12.75 -15.16
C LYS A 151 -23.02 -12.83 -14.45
N THR A 152 -22.25 -11.74 -14.44
CA THR A 152 -20.98 -11.63 -13.73
C THR A 152 -21.18 -11.74 -12.23
N LYS A 153 -22.18 -11.05 -11.67
CA LYS A 153 -22.55 -11.15 -10.25
C LYS A 153 -22.90 -12.57 -9.86
N GLN A 154 -23.76 -13.23 -10.65
CA GLN A 154 -24.15 -14.62 -10.40
C GLN A 154 -22.94 -15.56 -10.48
N LYS A 155 -22.06 -15.38 -11.45
CA LYS A 155 -20.81 -16.17 -11.56
C LYS A 155 -19.93 -16.02 -10.33
N ILE A 156 -19.72 -14.80 -9.84
CA ILE A 156 -18.94 -14.55 -8.62
C ILE A 156 -19.58 -15.22 -7.42
N MET A 157 -20.91 -15.14 -7.29
CA MET A 157 -21.65 -15.76 -6.18
C MET A 157 -21.60 -17.29 -6.22
N THR A 158 -21.55 -17.89 -7.41
CA THR A 158 -21.55 -19.35 -7.60
C THR A 158 -20.13 -19.93 -7.53
N ASP A 159 -19.17 -19.32 -8.25
CA ASP A 159 -17.82 -19.84 -8.44
C ASP A 159 -16.81 -19.22 -7.47
N GLY A 160 -17.20 -18.19 -6.71
CA GLY A 160 -16.36 -17.45 -5.78
C GLY A 160 -15.35 -16.54 -6.48
N GLN A 161 -15.28 -16.53 -7.80
CA GLN A 161 -14.33 -15.74 -8.58
C GLN A 161 -14.82 -15.45 -10.00
N CYS A 162 -14.31 -14.36 -10.59
CA CYS A 162 -14.49 -14.02 -11.99
C CYS A 162 -13.22 -13.36 -12.54
N MET A 163 -12.83 -13.75 -13.76
CA MET A 163 -11.72 -13.08 -14.46
C MET A 163 -12.23 -11.74 -14.99
N LEU A 164 -11.63 -10.66 -14.51
CA LEU A 164 -11.92 -9.30 -14.98
C LEU A 164 -10.73 -8.78 -15.77
N CYS A 165 -10.99 -8.32 -17.00
CA CYS A 165 -10.00 -7.59 -17.77
C CYS A 165 -10.04 -6.11 -17.33
N LEU A 166 -9.08 -5.70 -16.52
CA LEU A 166 -8.93 -4.31 -16.06
C LEU A 166 -8.16 -3.45 -17.06
N LEU A 167 -8.26 -3.74 -18.36
CA LEU A 167 -7.75 -2.85 -19.41
C LEU A 167 -8.65 -1.61 -19.47
N TYR A 168 -8.32 -0.61 -18.69
CA TYR A 168 -8.94 0.69 -18.73
C TYR A 168 -8.32 1.47 -19.89
N THR A 169 -8.99 1.50 -21.03
CA THR A 169 -8.69 2.38 -22.17
C THR A 169 -9.62 3.57 -22.16
N SER A 170 -9.70 4.27 -21.04
CA SER A 170 -10.34 5.59 -21.04
C SER A 170 -9.27 6.63 -21.39
N PRO A 171 -9.44 7.45 -22.43
CA PRO A 171 -8.53 8.54 -22.68
C PRO A 171 -8.51 9.46 -21.45
N SER A 172 -7.33 9.85 -21.05
CA SER A 172 -7.17 10.83 -19.97
C SER A 172 -7.92 12.11 -20.34
N PRO A 173 -8.70 12.73 -19.44
CA PRO A 173 -9.35 14.01 -19.73
C PRO A 173 -8.39 15.18 -19.96
N ARG A 174 -7.12 14.92 -20.23
CA ARG A 174 -6.05 15.91 -20.37
C ARG A 174 -5.29 15.83 -21.67
N ASP A 175 -5.85 15.22 -22.70
CA ASP A 175 -5.31 15.34 -24.06
C ASP A 175 -6.17 16.28 -24.87
#